data_4af405518d6187b102f7c616c2f864af
#
_entry.id   4af405518d6187b102f7c616c2f864af
#
_cell.length_a   1.000
_cell.length_b   1.000
_cell.length_c   1.000
_cell.angle_alpha   90.00
_cell.angle_beta   90.00
_cell.angle_gamma   90.00
#
_symmetry.space_group_name_H-M   'P 1'
#
loop_
_entity.id
_entity.type
_entity.pdbx_description
1 polymer ?
#
loop_
_entity_poly.entity_id
_entity_poly.type
_entity_poly.pdbx_seq_one_letter_code
_entity_poly.pdbx_strand_id
1 'polypeptide(L)'
;YFQSGVAVPLFSLYSKQSIGIGEFLDLIPFARWACFCEMNIIQLLPVNDTGAESSPYSARSAFALNPVFINVQSVEGSSEFSDEIREGKLEFDALENIDYYKISTWKRRILRKIYDLNYKSIKKDEVLLGWIESNGWAKAYCVYCTLKAQNGEASWKDWTNYKDPTEKDIEKLWVKYGKDCLFQAWMQCIAEMQFNAAVAEISKLGLRLKGDIPILINEDSADVWAERRYFSLDDRAGAPPDMFSYSGQNWGFPTYRWDVVEKDDFRWWKARLAQASKFYHAYRIDHVLGFFRIWSIPEREVTGIMG
;
A
#
# COMPACT_ATOMS: atom_id res chain seq x y z
N TYR A 1 -13.87 26.00 14.92
CA TYR A 1 -12.91 26.57 13.97
C TYR A 1 -13.19 25.97 12.59
N PHE A 2 -13.33 26.84 11.58
CA PHE A 2 -13.45 26.42 10.19
C PHE A 2 -12.07 25.95 9.69
N GLN A 3 -12.02 24.82 8.97
CA GLN A 3 -10.82 24.33 8.33
C GLN A 3 -11.12 24.06 6.85
N SER A 4 -10.25 24.53 5.98
CA SER A 4 -10.31 24.26 4.54
C SER A 4 -9.19 23.31 4.14
N GLY A 5 -9.38 22.58 3.06
CA GLY A 5 -8.37 21.65 2.58
C GLY A 5 -8.67 21.10 1.21
N VAL A 6 -7.76 20.27 0.72
CA VAL A 6 -7.86 19.63 -0.59
C VAL A 6 -7.72 18.12 -0.43
N ALA A 7 -8.57 17.37 -1.14
CA ALA A 7 -8.40 15.94 -1.31
C ALA A 7 -7.72 15.66 -2.65
N VAL A 8 -6.64 14.90 -2.62
CA VAL A 8 -5.85 14.61 -3.81
C VAL A 8 -5.31 13.18 -3.77
N PRO A 9 -5.39 12.42 -4.87
CA PRO A 9 -4.66 11.17 -4.98
C PRO A 9 -3.16 11.47 -5.16
N LEU A 10 -2.30 10.75 -4.41
CA LEU A 10 -0.85 10.97 -4.49
C LEU A 10 -0.33 10.80 -5.92
N PHE A 11 -0.82 9.80 -6.64
CA PHE A 11 -0.40 9.52 -8.02
C PHE A 11 -0.67 10.66 -9.02
N SER A 12 -1.57 11.58 -8.70
CA SER A 12 -1.90 12.73 -9.58
C SER A 12 -1.00 13.96 -9.36
N LEU A 13 -0.16 13.92 -8.33
CA LEU A 13 0.80 14.99 -8.11
C LEU A 13 1.90 14.92 -9.17
N TYR A 14 2.43 16.08 -9.53
CA TYR A 14 3.55 16.18 -10.45
C TYR A 14 4.50 17.28 -10.02
N SER A 15 5.79 16.97 -9.99
CA SER A 15 6.87 17.93 -9.82
C SER A 15 7.97 17.70 -10.86
N LYS A 16 8.96 18.58 -10.89
CA LYS A 16 10.13 18.39 -11.78
C LYS A 16 10.95 17.14 -11.44
N GLN A 17 10.75 16.56 -10.25
CA GLN A 17 11.46 15.37 -9.78
C GLN A 17 10.65 14.08 -9.94
N SER A 18 9.34 14.19 -10.18
CA SER A 18 8.48 13.00 -10.39
C SER A 18 8.89 12.22 -11.64
N ILE A 19 8.70 10.92 -11.62
CA ILE A 19 8.95 10.05 -12.77
C ILE A 19 7.63 9.42 -13.20
N GLY A 20 6.90 10.10 -14.08
CA GLY A 20 5.65 9.65 -14.68
C GLY A 20 4.46 9.49 -13.75
N ILE A 21 4.64 9.62 -12.43
CA ILE A 21 3.60 9.49 -11.40
C ILE A 21 4.00 10.32 -10.17
N GLY A 22 3.02 10.79 -9.39
CA GLY A 22 3.32 11.46 -8.13
C GLY A 22 3.99 10.54 -7.12
N GLU A 23 4.92 11.08 -6.35
CA GLU A 23 5.78 10.37 -5.40
C GLU A 23 5.65 10.96 -4.00
N PHE A 24 6.08 10.24 -2.96
CA PHE A 24 5.96 10.74 -1.57
C PHE A 24 6.59 12.11 -1.37
N LEU A 25 7.74 12.38 -1.99
CA LEU A 25 8.42 13.66 -1.85
C LEU A 25 7.73 14.81 -2.60
N ASP A 26 6.84 14.53 -3.55
CA ASP A 26 6.03 15.54 -4.24
C ASP A 26 4.99 16.20 -3.32
N LEU A 27 4.68 15.56 -2.19
CA LEU A 27 3.87 16.18 -1.14
C LEU A 27 4.51 17.43 -0.55
N ILE A 28 5.83 17.57 -0.58
CA ILE A 28 6.54 18.72 -0.01
C ILE A 28 6.24 20.01 -0.79
N PRO A 29 6.48 20.08 -2.11
CA PRO A 29 6.11 21.26 -2.90
C PRO A 29 4.60 21.49 -2.93
N PHE A 30 3.79 20.40 -2.93
CA PHE A 30 2.34 20.51 -2.87
C PHE A 30 1.87 21.12 -1.53
N ALA A 31 2.47 20.73 -0.41
CA ALA A 31 2.15 21.30 0.89
C ALA A 31 2.50 22.80 0.98
N ARG A 32 3.61 23.22 0.39
CA ARG A 32 3.97 24.64 0.32
C ARG A 32 2.92 25.43 -0.47
N TRP A 33 2.44 24.89 -1.58
CA TRP A 33 1.36 25.49 -2.35
C TRP A 33 0.05 25.51 -1.54
N ALA A 34 -0.34 24.44 -0.88
CA ALA A 34 -1.53 24.39 -0.04
C ALA A 34 -1.48 25.42 1.11
N CYS A 35 -0.31 25.56 1.75
CA CYS A 35 -0.07 26.57 2.78
C CYS A 35 -0.20 28.00 2.21
N PHE A 36 0.35 28.26 1.04
CA PHE A 36 0.21 29.55 0.33
C PHE A 36 -1.25 29.88 0.01
N CYS A 37 -2.07 28.86 -0.26
CA CYS A 37 -3.51 28.98 -0.46
C CYS A 37 -4.32 29.02 0.86
N GLU A 38 -3.67 29.18 2.00
CA GLU A 38 -4.31 29.25 3.34
C GLU A 38 -5.14 27.99 3.70
N MET A 39 -4.81 26.83 3.12
CA MET A 39 -5.40 25.54 3.47
C MET A 39 -4.81 25.03 4.78
N ASN A 40 -5.58 24.18 5.48
CA ASN A 40 -5.18 23.60 6.76
C ASN A 40 -4.98 22.08 6.66
N ILE A 41 -5.61 21.43 5.67
CA ILE A 41 -5.66 19.97 5.54
C ILE A 41 -5.34 19.56 4.11
N ILE A 42 -4.46 18.56 3.99
CA ILE A 42 -4.30 17.77 2.76
C ILE A 42 -4.86 16.39 3.05
N GLN A 43 -5.85 15.93 2.28
CA GLN A 43 -6.36 14.58 2.37
C GLN A 43 -5.83 13.76 1.20
N LEU A 44 -5.20 12.62 1.49
CA LEU A 44 -4.80 11.66 0.46
C LEU A 44 -5.86 10.58 0.29
N LEU A 45 -5.99 10.04 -0.93
CA LEU A 45 -6.54 8.72 -1.15
C LEU A 45 -5.58 7.65 -0.59
N PRO A 46 -6.00 6.39 -0.44
CA PRO A 46 -5.13 5.35 0.09
C PRO A 46 -3.79 5.25 -0.67
N VAL A 47 -2.70 5.10 0.05
CA VAL A 47 -1.33 4.99 -0.50
C VAL A 47 -0.72 3.61 -0.27
N ASN A 48 -1.54 2.65 0.13
CA ASN A 48 -1.12 1.28 0.37
C ASN A 48 -0.72 0.57 -0.94
N ASP A 49 0.09 -0.48 -0.82
CA ASP A 49 0.49 -1.30 -1.97
C ASP A 49 -0.71 -2.00 -2.59
N THR A 50 -0.95 -1.73 -3.87
CA THR A 50 -2.02 -2.33 -4.68
C THR A 50 -1.46 -3.34 -5.70
N GLY A 51 -0.15 -3.57 -5.70
CA GLY A 51 0.51 -4.41 -6.69
C GLY A 51 0.40 -3.83 -8.10
N ALA A 52 -0.24 -4.56 -9.00
CA ALA A 52 -0.47 -4.12 -10.38
C ALA A 52 -1.78 -3.33 -10.56
N GLU A 53 -2.64 -3.30 -9.54
CA GLU A 53 -3.94 -2.62 -9.61
C GLU A 53 -3.76 -1.10 -9.53
N SER A 54 -4.48 -0.38 -10.37
CA SER A 54 -4.46 1.09 -10.38
C SER A 54 -5.40 1.72 -9.34
N SER A 55 -6.41 0.96 -8.88
CA SER A 55 -7.33 1.43 -7.85
C SER A 55 -6.65 1.51 -6.48
N PRO A 56 -6.60 2.67 -5.82
CA PRO A 56 -5.99 2.81 -4.51
C PRO A 56 -6.73 2.04 -3.40
N TYR A 57 -7.98 1.63 -3.66
CA TYR A 57 -8.80 0.87 -2.72
C TYR A 57 -8.58 -0.65 -2.81
N SER A 58 -7.91 -1.14 -3.88
CA SER A 58 -7.63 -2.57 -4.07
C SER A 58 -6.27 -2.95 -3.46
N ALA A 59 -6.10 -2.72 -2.16
CA ALA A 59 -4.82 -2.91 -1.50
C ALA A 59 -4.44 -4.40 -1.37
N ARG A 60 -3.19 -4.70 -1.72
CA ARG A 60 -2.49 -5.98 -1.48
C ARG A 60 -1.99 -6.10 -0.03
N SER A 61 -1.95 -4.99 0.70
CA SER A 61 -1.69 -4.95 2.14
C SER A 61 -2.34 -3.73 2.78
N ALA A 62 -2.90 -3.93 3.98
CA ALA A 62 -3.42 -2.85 4.82
C ALA A 62 -2.32 -2.04 5.51
N PHE A 63 -1.07 -2.50 5.48
CA PHE A 63 0.07 -1.93 6.20
C PHE A 63 1.12 -1.34 5.25
N ALA A 64 1.46 -2.08 4.20
CA ALA A 64 2.54 -1.74 3.30
C ALA A 64 2.20 -0.53 2.43
N LEU A 65 3.19 0.34 2.24
CA LEU A 65 3.11 1.46 1.31
C LEU A 65 3.39 1.00 -0.13
N ASN A 66 2.77 1.66 -1.11
CA ASN A 66 3.01 1.32 -2.51
C ASN A 66 4.40 1.78 -2.97
N PRO A 67 5.30 0.86 -3.38
CA PRO A 67 6.64 1.22 -3.82
C PRO A 67 6.68 2.11 -5.07
N VAL A 68 5.58 2.19 -5.84
CA VAL A 68 5.49 3.08 -7.00
C VAL A 68 5.65 4.55 -6.62
N PHE A 69 5.33 4.92 -5.37
CA PHE A 69 5.46 6.28 -4.85
C PHE A 69 6.86 6.61 -4.32
N ILE A 70 7.81 5.68 -4.36
CA ILE A 70 9.21 5.96 -4.00
C ILE A 70 9.82 6.90 -5.04
N ASN A 71 10.41 8.01 -4.59
CA ASN A 71 11.30 8.83 -5.42
C ASN A 71 12.64 8.11 -5.57
N VAL A 72 12.86 7.52 -6.73
CA VAL A 72 14.03 6.68 -6.98
C VAL A 72 15.33 7.50 -7.01
N GLN A 73 15.27 8.77 -7.47
CA GLN A 73 16.42 9.67 -7.55
C GLN A 73 17.01 9.99 -6.17
N SER A 74 16.18 9.96 -5.12
CA SER A 74 16.57 10.23 -3.75
C SER A 74 17.03 8.99 -2.97
N VAL A 75 17.09 7.83 -3.62
CA VAL A 75 17.58 6.59 -2.99
C VAL A 75 19.11 6.57 -3.04
N GLU A 76 19.74 6.24 -1.91
CA GLU A 76 21.20 6.10 -1.82
C GLU A 76 21.70 5.07 -2.85
N GLY A 77 22.71 5.45 -3.63
CA GLY A 77 23.26 4.64 -4.72
C GLY A 77 22.53 4.81 -6.06
N SER A 78 21.48 5.64 -6.15
CA SER A 78 20.79 5.93 -7.42
C SER A 78 21.65 6.63 -8.45
N SER A 79 22.68 7.37 -8.01
CA SER A 79 23.64 8.08 -8.88
C SER A 79 24.33 7.16 -9.90
N GLU A 80 24.56 5.90 -9.55
CA GLU A 80 25.16 4.89 -10.44
C GLU A 80 24.25 4.54 -11.64
N PHE A 81 22.97 4.88 -11.56
CA PHE A 81 21.94 4.63 -12.57
C PHE A 81 21.32 5.91 -13.11
N SER A 82 22.01 7.06 -12.97
CA SER A 82 21.50 8.40 -13.34
C SER A 82 21.04 8.51 -14.78
N ASP A 83 21.76 7.89 -15.73
CA ASP A 83 21.38 7.91 -17.15
C ASP A 83 20.09 7.13 -17.39
N GLU A 84 19.97 5.93 -16.83
CA GLU A 84 18.77 5.09 -16.96
C GLU A 84 17.56 5.75 -16.28
N ILE A 85 17.79 6.43 -15.14
CA ILE A 85 16.76 7.18 -14.43
C ILE A 85 16.29 8.38 -15.27
N ARG A 86 17.23 9.10 -15.91
CA ARG A 86 16.91 10.22 -16.81
C ARG A 86 16.12 9.74 -18.04
N GLU A 87 16.53 8.64 -18.66
CA GLU A 87 15.83 8.07 -19.80
C GLU A 87 14.41 7.64 -19.43
N GLY A 88 14.23 6.93 -18.32
CA GLY A 88 12.93 6.53 -17.81
C GLY A 88 12.03 7.74 -17.51
N LYS A 89 12.61 8.82 -16.92
CA LYS A 89 11.86 10.06 -16.71
C LYS A 89 11.38 10.66 -18.03
N LEU A 90 12.23 10.76 -19.03
CA LEU A 90 11.85 11.30 -20.35
C LEU A 90 10.78 10.44 -21.02
N GLU A 91 10.86 9.11 -20.91
CA GLU A 91 9.87 8.19 -21.44
C GLU A 91 8.50 8.39 -20.78
N PHE A 92 8.46 8.41 -19.45
CA PHE A 92 7.19 8.45 -18.72
C PHE A 92 6.57 9.84 -18.65
N ASP A 93 7.38 10.91 -18.66
CA ASP A 93 6.87 12.28 -18.73
C ASP A 93 6.26 12.61 -20.10
N ALA A 94 6.60 11.86 -21.14
CA ALA A 94 6.01 11.98 -22.48
C ALA A 94 4.66 11.26 -22.64
N LEU A 95 4.23 10.49 -21.66
CA LEU A 95 2.94 9.78 -21.73
C LEU A 95 1.77 10.75 -21.48
N GLU A 96 0.73 10.62 -22.29
CA GLU A 96 -0.51 11.39 -22.11
C GLU A 96 -1.29 10.96 -20.84
N ASN A 97 -1.20 9.68 -20.50
CA ASN A 97 -1.83 9.08 -19.33
C ASN A 97 -0.82 8.30 -18.51
N ILE A 98 -1.05 8.20 -17.20
CA ILE A 98 -0.21 7.41 -16.31
C ILE A 98 -0.35 5.91 -16.65
N ASP A 99 0.73 5.31 -17.14
CA ASP A 99 0.83 3.85 -17.28
C ASP A 99 1.37 3.27 -15.97
N TYR A 100 0.43 3.02 -15.05
CA TYR A 100 0.73 2.55 -13.70
C TYR A 100 1.58 1.28 -13.68
N TYR A 101 1.25 0.30 -14.52
CA TYR A 101 1.96 -0.97 -14.61
C TYR A 101 3.40 -0.81 -15.10
N LYS A 102 3.58 -0.02 -16.17
CA LYS A 102 4.88 0.22 -16.78
C LYS A 102 5.83 0.95 -15.82
N ILE A 103 5.32 2.01 -15.18
CA ILE A 103 6.07 2.82 -14.20
C ILE A 103 6.45 1.96 -12.98
N SER A 104 5.50 1.21 -12.42
CA SER A 104 5.75 0.35 -11.26
C SER A 104 6.81 -0.71 -11.57
N THR A 105 6.70 -1.38 -12.73
CA THR A 105 7.67 -2.39 -13.18
C THR A 105 9.05 -1.78 -13.35
N TRP A 106 9.14 -0.62 -13.99
CA TRP A 106 10.39 0.09 -14.21
C TRP A 106 11.04 0.53 -12.90
N LYS A 107 10.28 1.18 -12.00
CA LYS A 107 10.79 1.61 -10.68
C LYS A 107 11.32 0.43 -9.87
N ARG A 108 10.57 -0.65 -9.82
CA ARG A 108 10.99 -1.87 -9.11
C ARG A 108 12.27 -2.45 -9.72
N ARG A 109 12.45 -2.40 -11.05
CA ARG A 109 13.68 -2.82 -11.71
C ARG A 109 14.89 -1.95 -11.32
N ILE A 110 14.73 -0.63 -11.29
CA ILE A 110 15.81 0.27 -10.87
C ILE A 110 16.13 0.08 -9.39
N LEU A 111 15.12 0.02 -8.52
CA LEU A 111 15.32 -0.26 -7.09
C LEU A 111 16.03 -1.58 -6.87
N ARG A 112 15.73 -2.61 -7.68
CA ARG A 112 16.44 -3.91 -7.61
C ARG A 112 17.90 -3.77 -7.98
N LYS A 113 18.25 -3.02 -9.00
CA LYS A 113 19.64 -2.76 -9.40
C LYS A 113 20.41 -2.03 -8.28
N ILE A 114 19.82 -1.00 -7.70
CA ILE A 114 20.42 -0.26 -6.56
C ILE A 114 20.63 -1.19 -5.38
N TYR A 115 19.63 -2.00 -5.04
CA TYR A 115 19.70 -2.97 -3.97
C TYR A 115 20.79 -4.02 -4.20
N ASP A 116 20.86 -4.61 -5.40
CA ASP A 116 21.83 -5.65 -5.70
C ASP A 116 23.28 -5.13 -5.66
N LEU A 117 23.50 -3.88 -6.12
CA LEU A 117 24.78 -3.21 -6.02
C LEU A 117 25.22 -3.03 -4.57
N ASN A 118 24.30 -2.61 -3.69
CA ASN A 118 24.56 -2.26 -2.31
C ASN A 118 24.22 -3.37 -1.30
N TYR A 119 23.90 -4.59 -1.78
CA TYR A 119 23.40 -5.67 -0.92
C TYR A 119 24.25 -5.97 0.30
N LYS A 120 25.61 -5.90 0.17
CA LYS A 120 26.52 -6.20 1.28
C LYS A 120 26.42 -5.23 2.46
N SER A 121 26.11 -3.96 2.20
CA SER A 121 25.85 -2.94 3.21
C SER A 121 24.42 -3.01 3.72
N ILE A 122 23.44 -3.08 2.81
CA ILE A 122 22.01 -3.11 3.15
C ILE A 122 21.67 -4.25 4.11
N LYS A 123 22.21 -5.44 3.92
CA LYS A 123 21.93 -6.58 4.81
C LYS A 123 22.43 -6.43 6.24
N LYS A 124 23.26 -5.42 6.49
CA LYS A 124 23.83 -5.10 7.82
C LYS A 124 23.35 -3.74 8.34
N ASP A 125 22.46 -3.09 7.59
CA ASP A 125 21.94 -1.78 7.94
C ASP A 125 21.05 -1.91 9.19
N GLU A 126 21.50 -1.30 10.28
CA GLU A 126 20.81 -1.34 11.57
C GLU A 126 19.44 -0.66 11.51
N VAL A 127 19.27 0.37 10.67
CA VAL A 127 18.00 1.05 10.48
C VAL A 127 16.99 0.10 9.84
N LEU A 128 17.38 -0.61 8.77
CA LEU A 128 16.52 -1.59 8.11
C LEU A 128 16.20 -2.77 9.04
N LEU A 129 17.19 -3.29 9.75
CA LEU A 129 16.98 -4.41 10.68
C LEU A 129 16.04 -4.02 11.82
N GLY A 130 16.23 -2.84 12.41
CA GLY A 130 15.36 -2.30 13.45
C GLY A 130 13.94 -2.01 12.91
N TRP A 131 13.83 -1.56 11.65
CA TRP A 131 12.53 -1.39 10.99
C TRP A 131 11.78 -2.72 10.84
N ILE A 132 12.45 -3.80 10.42
CA ILE A 132 11.86 -5.14 10.29
C ILE A 132 11.37 -5.65 11.66
N GLU A 133 12.16 -5.47 12.71
CA GLU A 133 11.78 -5.89 14.06
C GLU A 133 10.59 -5.11 14.62
N SER A 134 10.52 -3.82 14.31
CA SER A 134 9.45 -2.93 14.78
C SER A 134 8.13 -3.11 14.02
N ASN A 135 8.12 -3.78 12.87
CA ASN A 135 6.96 -3.96 12.01
C ASN A 135 6.58 -5.44 11.90
N GLY A 136 5.80 -5.95 12.85
CA GLY A 136 5.43 -7.37 12.94
C GLY A 136 4.72 -7.93 11.69
N TRP A 137 4.11 -7.06 10.87
CA TRP A 137 3.49 -7.42 9.60
C TRP A 137 4.50 -7.62 8.45
N ALA A 138 5.71 -7.05 8.58
CA ALA A 138 6.66 -6.92 7.47
C ALA A 138 7.10 -8.26 6.89
N LYS A 139 7.42 -9.26 7.73
CA LYS A 139 7.87 -10.57 7.26
C LYS A 139 6.81 -11.27 6.42
N ALA A 140 5.56 -11.29 6.87
CA ALA A 140 4.46 -11.92 6.14
C ALA A 140 4.26 -11.25 4.78
N TYR A 141 4.23 -9.91 4.72
CA TYR A 141 4.12 -9.15 3.48
C TYR A 141 5.30 -9.42 2.53
N CYS A 142 6.54 -9.38 3.02
CA CYS A 142 7.71 -9.60 2.17
C CYS A 142 7.78 -11.01 1.60
N VAL A 143 7.43 -12.02 2.40
CA VAL A 143 7.34 -13.42 1.96
C VAL A 143 6.22 -13.55 0.91
N TYR A 144 5.04 -12.98 1.18
CA TYR A 144 3.93 -12.97 0.23
C TYR A 144 4.34 -12.37 -1.12
N CYS A 145 4.93 -11.17 -1.14
CA CYS A 145 5.38 -10.52 -2.37
C CYS A 145 6.45 -11.33 -3.11
N THR A 146 7.34 -11.99 -2.37
CA THR A 146 8.37 -12.86 -2.95
C THR A 146 7.75 -14.09 -3.60
N LEU A 147 6.81 -14.75 -2.93
CA LEU A 147 6.09 -15.90 -3.48
C LEU A 147 5.21 -15.50 -4.68
N LYS A 148 4.55 -14.33 -4.62
CA LYS A 148 3.78 -13.79 -5.75
C LYS A 148 4.64 -13.70 -7.00
N ALA A 149 5.81 -13.05 -6.90
CA ALA A 149 6.74 -12.91 -8.02
C ALA A 149 7.22 -14.27 -8.56
N GLN A 150 7.48 -15.26 -7.68
CA GLN A 150 7.89 -16.60 -8.08
C GLN A 150 6.77 -17.39 -8.76
N ASN A 151 5.51 -17.11 -8.46
CA ASN A 151 4.34 -17.73 -9.08
C ASN A 151 3.76 -16.88 -10.24
N GLY A 152 4.55 -15.97 -10.83
CA GLY A 152 4.14 -15.16 -11.97
C GLY A 152 2.97 -14.23 -11.67
N GLU A 153 2.90 -13.68 -10.46
CA GLU A 153 1.82 -12.81 -9.95
C GLU A 153 0.44 -13.50 -9.86
N ALA A 154 0.36 -14.84 -9.95
CA ALA A 154 -0.87 -15.59 -9.77
C ALA A 154 -1.44 -15.39 -8.35
N SER A 155 -2.76 -15.51 -8.20
CA SER A 155 -3.42 -15.48 -6.89
C SER A 155 -2.84 -16.55 -5.95
N TRP A 156 -2.71 -16.22 -4.66
CA TRP A 156 -2.26 -17.19 -3.67
C TRP A 156 -3.17 -18.44 -3.60
N LYS A 157 -4.42 -18.31 -3.99
CA LYS A 157 -5.37 -19.42 -4.11
C LYS A 157 -4.93 -20.47 -5.16
N ASP A 158 -4.18 -20.03 -6.17
CA ASP A 158 -3.72 -20.89 -7.28
C ASP A 158 -2.32 -21.46 -7.04
N TRP A 159 -1.61 -21.02 -5.98
CA TRP A 159 -0.26 -21.54 -5.70
C TRP A 159 -0.30 -23.03 -5.36
N THR A 160 0.72 -23.73 -5.77
CA THR A 160 0.82 -25.17 -5.46
C THR A 160 1.06 -25.42 -3.96
N ASN A 161 1.84 -24.53 -3.31
CA ASN A 161 2.23 -24.64 -1.91
C ASN A 161 1.97 -23.34 -1.17
N TYR A 162 1.85 -23.43 0.15
CA TYR A 162 1.73 -22.27 1.06
C TYR A 162 0.48 -21.41 0.84
N LYS A 163 -0.64 -22.04 0.47
CA LYS A 163 -1.95 -21.35 0.39
C LYS A 163 -2.49 -20.94 1.76
N ASP A 164 -2.08 -21.64 2.82
CA ASP A 164 -2.49 -21.43 4.21
C ASP A 164 -1.25 -21.60 5.12
N PRO A 165 -0.37 -20.58 5.17
CA PRO A 165 0.87 -20.69 5.89
C PRO A 165 0.67 -20.50 7.39
N THR A 166 1.46 -21.23 8.18
CA THR A 166 1.64 -20.94 9.59
C THR A 166 2.73 -19.87 9.79
N GLU A 167 2.78 -19.25 10.96
CA GLU A 167 3.88 -18.35 11.32
C GLU A 167 5.26 -19.01 11.15
N LYS A 168 5.35 -20.31 11.49
CA LYS A 168 6.58 -21.10 11.28
C LYS A 168 6.94 -21.26 9.80
N ASP A 169 5.96 -21.34 8.93
CA ASP A 169 6.21 -21.44 7.49
C ASP A 169 6.68 -20.08 6.95
N ILE A 170 6.11 -18.98 7.42
CA ILE A 170 6.57 -17.62 7.07
C ILE A 170 8.04 -17.43 7.50
N GLU A 171 8.41 -17.81 8.73
CA GLU A 171 9.80 -17.74 9.19
C GLU A 171 10.76 -18.60 8.36
N LYS A 172 10.37 -19.85 8.01
CA LYS A 172 11.19 -20.69 7.12
C LYS A 172 11.36 -20.09 5.72
N LEU A 173 10.28 -19.52 5.17
CA LEU A 173 10.29 -18.89 3.85
C LEU A 173 11.10 -17.60 3.87
N TRP A 174 11.00 -16.81 4.94
CA TRP A 174 11.86 -15.65 5.16
C TRP A 174 13.35 -16.00 5.10
N VAL A 175 13.75 -17.08 5.75
CA VAL A 175 15.15 -17.56 5.72
C VAL A 175 15.49 -18.10 4.33
N LYS A 176 14.63 -18.91 3.74
CA LYS A 176 14.86 -19.55 2.43
C LYS A 176 15.04 -18.52 1.30
N TYR A 177 14.24 -17.49 1.29
CA TYR A 177 14.25 -16.44 0.27
C TYR A 177 14.84 -15.11 0.76
N GLY A 178 15.74 -15.19 1.73
CA GLY A 178 16.21 -14.05 2.52
C GLY A 178 16.64 -12.83 1.71
N LYS A 179 17.34 -13.00 0.57
CA LYS A 179 17.74 -11.86 -0.28
C LYS A 179 16.54 -11.16 -0.91
N ASP A 180 15.55 -11.91 -1.38
CA ASP A 180 14.38 -11.33 -2.07
C ASP A 180 13.40 -10.76 -1.04
N CYS A 181 13.19 -11.42 0.09
CA CYS A 181 12.40 -10.88 1.19
C CYS A 181 13.01 -9.58 1.75
N LEU A 182 14.33 -9.54 1.90
CA LEU A 182 15.03 -8.34 2.37
C LEU A 182 14.90 -7.18 1.36
N PHE A 183 14.86 -7.45 0.07
CA PHE A 183 14.57 -6.46 -0.96
C PHE A 183 13.20 -5.83 -0.78
N GLN A 184 12.16 -6.62 -0.52
CA GLN A 184 10.82 -6.09 -0.24
C GLN A 184 10.83 -5.23 1.03
N ALA A 185 11.46 -5.70 2.10
CA ALA A 185 11.57 -4.93 3.35
C ALA A 185 12.34 -3.62 3.16
N TRP A 186 13.42 -3.63 2.39
CA TRP A 186 14.21 -2.44 2.06
C TRP A 186 13.39 -1.40 1.30
N MET A 187 12.59 -1.81 0.30
CA MET A 187 11.69 -0.88 -0.39
C MET A 187 10.66 -0.27 0.55
N GLN A 188 10.10 -1.06 1.48
CA GLN A 188 9.13 -0.55 2.44
C GLN A 188 9.76 0.43 3.44
N CYS A 189 10.98 0.15 3.89
CA CYS A 189 11.74 1.05 4.77
C CYS A 189 12.00 2.39 4.07
N ILE A 190 12.43 2.39 2.80
CA ILE A 190 12.61 3.62 2.00
C ILE A 190 11.29 4.37 1.81
N ALA A 191 10.21 3.68 1.47
CA ALA A 191 8.91 4.29 1.30
C ALA A 191 8.45 4.99 2.59
N GLU A 192 8.60 4.32 3.74
CA GLU A 192 8.28 4.89 5.05
C GLU A 192 9.17 6.10 5.38
N MET A 193 10.47 6.04 5.10
CA MET A 193 11.39 7.16 5.31
C MET A 193 11.02 8.38 4.46
N GLN A 194 10.73 8.20 3.18
CA GLN A 194 10.34 9.31 2.28
C GLN A 194 8.98 9.88 2.66
N PHE A 195 8.02 9.05 3.02
CA PHE A 195 6.72 9.52 3.45
C PHE A 195 6.81 10.29 4.76
N ASN A 196 7.56 9.79 5.75
CA ASN A 196 7.79 10.48 7.01
C ASN A 196 8.51 11.83 6.81
N ALA A 197 9.47 11.92 5.88
CA ALA A 197 10.12 13.18 5.52
C ALA A 197 9.10 14.21 4.99
N ALA A 198 8.19 13.77 4.12
CA ALA A 198 7.12 14.62 3.61
C ALA A 198 6.14 15.05 4.72
N VAL A 199 5.73 14.12 5.59
CA VAL A 199 4.85 14.41 6.74
C VAL A 199 5.48 15.42 7.70
N ALA A 200 6.79 15.30 7.96
CA ALA A 200 7.51 16.25 8.79
C ALA A 200 7.48 17.66 8.22
N GLU A 201 7.67 17.82 6.91
CA GLU A 201 7.59 19.14 6.23
C GLU A 201 6.15 19.69 6.25
N ILE A 202 5.14 18.86 6.01
CA ILE A 202 3.72 19.23 6.11
C ILE A 202 3.42 19.77 7.52
N SER A 203 3.90 19.08 8.56
CA SER A 203 3.69 19.47 9.96
C SER A 203 4.38 20.81 10.29
N LYS A 204 5.62 21.03 9.80
CA LYS A 204 6.34 22.30 9.97
C LYS A 204 5.61 23.50 9.34
N LEU A 205 4.86 23.27 8.27
CA LEU A 205 4.01 24.28 7.64
C LEU A 205 2.69 24.53 8.37
N GLY A 206 2.43 23.82 9.47
CA GLY A 206 1.18 23.93 10.23
C GLY A 206 -0.01 23.23 9.57
N LEU A 207 0.23 22.45 8.50
CA LEU A 207 -0.78 21.66 7.82
C LEU A 207 -0.99 20.32 8.51
N ARG A 208 -2.16 19.72 8.29
CA ARG A 208 -2.48 18.37 8.72
C ARG A 208 -2.64 17.45 7.53
N LEU A 209 -1.98 16.30 7.58
CA LEU A 209 -2.19 15.24 6.61
C LEU A 209 -3.31 14.32 7.11
N LYS A 210 -4.34 14.13 6.28
CA LYS A 210 -5.45 13.22 6.53
C LYS A 210 -5.37 12.05 5.56
N GLY A 211 -5.32 10.84 6.12
CA GLY A 211 -5.34 9.60 5.34
C GLY A 211 -6.75 9.14 5.00
N ASP A 212 -6.83 8.17 4.11
CA ASP A 212 -8.04 7.43 3.79
C ASP A 212 -7.80 5.94 4.03
N ILE A 213 -8.61 5.33 4.88
CA ILE A 213 -8.48 3.92 5.27
C ILE A 213 -9.69 3.16 4.72
N PRO A 214 -9.51 2.36 3.65
CA PRO A 214 -10.56 1.44 3.20
C PRO A 214 -10.89 0.45 4.31
N ILE A 215 -12.17 0.20 4.59
CA ILE A 215 -12.52 -0.82 5.58
C ILE A 215 -12.13 -2.22 5.09
N LEU A 216 -12.30 -2.48 3.80
CA LEU A 216 -12.05 -3.77 3.18
C LEU A 216 -10.62 -3.88 2.63
N ILE A 217 -10.23 -5.09 2.30
CA ILE A 217 -8.94 -5.40 1.68
C ILE A 217 -9.13 -6.45 0.59
N ASN A 218 -8.27 -6.43 -0.43
CA ASN A 218 -8.32 -7.40 -1.52
C ASN A 218 -8.13 -8.84 -0.97
N GLU A 219 -8.91 -9.78 -1.50
CA GLU A 219 -8.74 -11.19 -1.16
C GLU A 219 -7.33 -11.69 -1.52
N ASP A 220 -6.78 -11.24 -2.64
CA ASP A 220 -5.41 -11.55 -3.05
C ASP A 220 -4.41 -10.57 -2.41
N SER A 221 -4.36 -10.59 -1.09
CA SER A 221 -3.52 -9.74 -0.25
C SER A 221 -2.67 -10.54 0.72
N ALA A 222 -1.58 -9.93 1.17
CA ALA A 222 -0.72 -10.49 2.21
C ALA A 222 -1.48 -10.72 3.52
N ASP A 223 -2.41 -9.82 3.83
CA ASP A 223 -3.20 -9.87 5.06
C ASP A 223 -4.18 -11.03 5.06
N VAL A 224 -4.94 -11.20 3.98
CA VAL A 224 -5.88 -12.33 3.86
C VAL A 224 -5.13 -13.65 3.80
N TRP A 225 -3.99 -13.70 3.13
CA TRP A 225 -3.14 -14.88 3.05
C TRP A 225 -2.55 -15.29 4.41
N ALA A 226 -2.01 -14.33 5.18
CA ALA A 226 -1.32 -14.61 6.44
C ALA A 226 -2.27 -14.68 7.64
N GLU A 227 -3.37 -13.92 7.63
CA GLU A 227 -4.31 -13.79 8.75
C GLU A 227 -5.73 -14.21 8.33
N ARG A 228 -5.82 -15.25 7.51
CA ARG A 228 -7.05 -15.77 6.92
C ARG A 228 -8.21 -15.97 7.90
N ARG A 229 -7.91 -16.26 9.16
CA ARG A 229 -8.89 -16.47 10.23
C ARG A 229 -9.84 -15.29 10.46
N TYR A 230 -9.40 -14.06 10.13
CA TYR A 230 -10.21 -12.85 10.30
C TYR A 230 -11.17 -12.57 9.15
N PHE A 231 -11.05 -13.29 8.04
CA PHE A 231 -11.78 -13.01 6.81
C PHE A 231 -12.72 -14.16 6.45
N SER A 232 -13.95 -13.82 6.01
CA SER A 232 -14.86 -14.77 5.37
C SER A 232 -14.59 -14.76 3.88
N LEU A 233 -14.23 -15.92 3.32
CA LEU A 233 -13.97 -16.08 1.90
C LEU A 233 -15.21 -16.62 1.14
N ASP A 234 -16.26 -16.97 1.85
CA ASP A 234 -17.50 -17.46 1.30
C ASP A 234 -18.44 -16.31 0.86
N ASP A 235 -18.11 -15.10 1.32
CA ASP A 235 -18.89 -13.90 1.07
C ASP A 235 -18.05 -12.79 0.46
N ARG A 236 -18.71 -11.90 -0.29
CA ARG A 236 -18.16 -10.67 -0.82
C ARG A 236 -18.94 -9.48 -0.29
N ALA A 237 -18.22 -8.44 0.06
CA ALA A 237 -18.83 -7.18 0.43
C ALA A 237 -19.38 -6.46 -0.80
N GLY A 238 -20.48 -5.73 -0.61
CA GLY A 238 -21.09 -4.97 -1.68
C GLY A 238 -22.13 -3.97 -1.18
N ALA A 239 -23.02 -3.58 -2.06
CA ALA A 239 -24.17 -2.73 -1.75
C ALA A 239 -25.44 -3.29 -2.40
N PRO A 240 -26.60 -3.12 -1.74
CA PRO A 240 -27.90 -3.50 -2.33
C PRO A 240 -28.23 -2.63 -3.55
N PRO A 241 -29.21 -3.05 -4.37
CA PRO A 241 -29.77 -2.21 -5.40
C PRO A 241 -30.23 -0.86 -4.87
N ASP A 242 -29.90 0.21 -5.60
CA ASP A 242 -30.28 1.58 -5.29
C ASP A 242 -30.58 2.40 -6.57
N MET A 243 -30.80 3.72 -6.42
CA MET A 243 -31.07 4.60 -7.55
C MET A 243 -29.90 4.78 -8.54
N PHE A 244 -28.66 4.42 -8.12
CA PHE A 244 -27.44 4.52 -8.94
C PHE A 244 -27.06 3.18 -9.58
N SER A 245 -27.49 2.04 -8.99
CA SER A 245 -27.23 0.70 -9.48
C SER A 245 -28.41 -0.23 -9.24
N TYR A 246 -29.20 -0.51 -10.29
CA TYR A 246 -30.35 -1.42 -10.21
C TYR A 246 -29.98 -2.87 -9.87
N SER A 247 -28.74 -3.27 -10.15
CA SER A 247 -28.20 -4.61 -9.83
C SER A 247 -27.46 -4.65 -8.49
N GLY A 248 -27.39 -3.53 -7.76
CA GLY A 248 -26.49 -3.39 -6.63
C GLY A 248 -25.03 -3.45 -7.07
N GLN A 249 -24.13 -3.57 -6.09
CA GLN A 249 -22.70 -3.62 -6.35
C GLN A 249 -22.07 -4.81 -5.62
N ASN A 250 -21.27 -5.58 -6.33
CA ASN A 250 -20.33 -6.55 -5.72
C ASN A 250 -18.94 -5.95 -5.80
N TRP A 251 -18.32 -5.65 -4.64
CA TRP A 251 -16.99 -5.04 -4.58
C TRP A 251 -15.84 -6.05 -4.67
N GLY A 252 -16.18 -7.36 -4.59
CA GLY A 252 -15.20 -8.44 -4.73
C GLY A 252 -14.30 -8.67 -3.52
N PHE A 253 -14.46 -7.92 -2.44
CA PHE A 253 -13.65 -8.05 -1.23
C PHE A 253 -14.28 -9.00 -0.22
N PRO A 254 -13.49 -9.83 0.51
CA PRO A 254 -14.01 -10.67 1.59
C PRO A 254 -14.56 -9.82 2.73
N THR A 255 -15.53 -10.37 3.46
CA THR A 255 -16.03 -9.76 4.69
C THR A 255 -15.22 -10.17 5.90
N TYR A 256 -15.43 -9.53 7.06
CA TYR A 256 -14.73 -9.87 8.29
C TYR A 256 -15.51 -10.88 9.13
N ARG A 257 -14.79 -11.78 9.76
CA ARG A 257 -15.30 -12.66 10.82
C ARG A 257 -15.18 -11.93 12.17
N TRP A 258 -16.11 -11.01 12.41
CA TRP A 258 -16.09 -10.13 13.57
C TRP A 258 -16.06 -10.88 14.90
N ASP A 259 -16.68 -12.05 14.98
CA ASP A 259 -16.64 -12.94 16.14
C ASP A 259 -15.22 -13.43 16.48
N VAL A 260 -14.37 -13.64 15.46
CA VAL A 260 -12.96 -14.01 15.64
C VAL A 260 -12.11 -12.79 15.95
N VAL A 261 -12.37 -11.69 15.26
CA VAL A 261 -11.65 -10.41 15.45
C VAL A 261 -11.85 -9.90 16.88
N GLU A 262 -13.08 -9.96 17.41
CA GLU A 262 -13.42 -9.56 18.78
C GLU A 262 -12.72 -10.44 19.83
N LYS A 263 -12.72 -11.77 19.65
CA LYS A 263 -12.04 -12.72 20.55
C LYS A 263 -10.54 -12.49 20.64
N ASP A 264 -9.92 -11.96 19.58
CA ASP A 264 -8.50 -11.59 19.54
C ASP A 264 -8.27 -10.09 19.88
N ASP A 265 -9.22 -9.48 20.59
CA ASP A 265 -9.16 -8.08 21.04
C ASP A 265 -8.82 -7.10 19.90
N PHE A 266 -9.37 -7.33 18.71
CA PHE A 266 -9.18 -6.48 17.53
C PHE A 266 -7.70 -6.27 17.16
N ARG A 267 -6.82 -7.21 17.45
CA ARG A 267 -5.35 -7.07 17.30
C ARG A 267 -4.93 -6.58 15.93
N TRP A 268 -5.47 -7.17 14.88
CA TRP A 268 -5.15 -6.78 13.50
C TRP A 268 -5.59 -5.34 13.19
N TRP A 269 -6.80 -4.95 13.62
CA TRP A 269 -7.31 -3.59 13.43
C TRP A 269 -6.52 -2.57 14.23
N LYS A 270 -6.18 -2.87 15.50
CA LYS A 270 -5.32 -2.02 16.33
C LYS A 270 -3.96 -1.78 15.67
N ALA A 271 -3.33 -2.84 15.15
CA ALA A 271 -2.06 -2.76 14.42
C ALA A 271 -2.19 -1.90 13.15
N ARG A 272 -3.27 -2.08 12.37
CA ARG A 272 -3.54 -1.28 11.17
C ARG A 272 -3.68 0.22 11.49
N LEU A 273 -4.44 0.57 12.51
CA LEU A 273 -4.61 1.95 12.93
C LEU A 273 -3.31 2.54 13.50
N ALA A 274 -2.54 1.75 14.24
CA ALA A 274 -1.23 2.15 14.73
C ALA A 274 -0.25 2.43 13.57
N GLN A 275 -0.26 1.61 12.52
CA GLN A 275 0.55 1.87 11.32
C GLN A 275 0.12 3.17 10.62
N ALA A 276 -1.18 3.39 10.45
CA ALA A 276 -1.69 4.61 9.84
C ALA A 276 -1.34 5.87 10.66
N SER A 277 -1.33 5.76 11.98
CA SER A 277 -1.00 6.88 12.88
C SER A 277 0.45 7.35 12.82
N LYS A 278 1.36 6.56 12.22
CA LYS A 278 2.73 6.99 11.94
C LYS A 278 2.80 8.15 10.95
N PHE A 279 1.83 8.22 10.02
CA PHE A 279 1.85 9.15 8.90
C PHE A 279 0.78 10.22 9.00
N TYR A 280 -0.38 9.88 9.54
CA TYR A 280 -1.56 10.73 9.46
C TYR A 280 -1.91 11.39 10.78
N HIS A 281 -2.20 12.69 10.74
CA HIS A 281 -2.74 13.46 11.87
C HIS A 281 -4.23 13.16 12.09
N ALA A 282 -4.92 12.73 11.05
CA ALA A 282 -6.30 12.27 11.06
C ALA A 282 -6.51 11.31 9.90
N TYR A 283 -7.56 10.50 9.95
CA TYR A 283 -7.94 9.68 8.80
C TYR A 283 -9.46 9.58 8.65
N ARG A 284 -9.87 9.42 7.42
CA ARG A 284 -11.22 9.02 7.04
C ARG A 284 -11.25 7.49 7.03
N ILE A 285 -12.30 6.92 7.58
CA ILE A 285 -12.60 5.50 7.37
C ILE A 285 -13.69 5.43 6.30
N ASP A 286 -13.35 4.82 5.17
CA ASP A 286 -14.32 4.62 4.12
C ASP A 286 -15.30 3.52 4.50
N HIS A 287 -16.58 3.70 4.15
CA HIS A 287 -17.67 2.77 4.45
C HIS A 287 -17.75 2.33 5.92
N VAL A 288 -17.72 3.28 6.86
CA VAL A 288 -17.74 3.03 8.32
C VAL A 288 -18.89 2.13 8.79
N LEU A 289 -20.02 2.10 8.06
CA LEU A 289 -21.15 1.21 8.36
C LEU A 289 -20.75 -0.27 8.34
N GLY A 290 -19.74 -0.65 7.58
CA GLY A 290 -19.22 -2.02 7.52
C GLY A 290 -18.63 -2.56 8.83
N PHE A 291 -18.39 -1.70 9.84
CA PHE A 291 -18.08 -2.15 11.21
C PHE A 291 -19.30 -2.68 11.95
N PHE A 292 -20.51 -2.29 11.54
CA PHE A 292 -21.76 -2.66 12.21
C PHE A 292 -22.58 -3.63 11.40
N ARG A 293 -22.65 -3.39 10.10
CA ARG A 293 -23.29 -4.28 9.11
C ARG A 293 -22.75 -3.99 7.72
N ILE A 294 -22.61 -5.04 6.92
CA ILE A 294 -22.20 -4.96 5.53
C ILE A 294 -23.16 -5.78 4.67
N TRP A 295 -23.40 -5.31 3.45
CA TRP A 295 -24.15 -6.12 2.47
C TRP A 295 -23.25 -7.26 2.03
N SER A 296 -23.64 -8.49 2.40
CA SER A 296 -22.84 -9.69 2.18
C SER A 296 -23.44 -10.48 1.03
N ILE A 297 -22.65 -10.71 0.01
CA ILE A 297 -23.04 -11.36 -1.25
C ILE A 297 -22.33 -12.70 -1.29
N PRO A 298 -23.02 -13.84 -1.51
CA PRO A 298 -22.37 -15.13 -1.65
C PRO A 298 -21.27 -15.11 -2.74
N GLU A 299 -20.15 -15.78 -2.51
CA GLU A 299 -18.95 -15.72 -3.40
C GLU A 299 -19.26 -15.97 -4.87
N ARG A 300 -20.24 -16.83 -5.17
CA ARG A 300 -20.59 -17.21 -6.54
C ARG A 300 -21.44 -16.19 -7.29
N GLU A 301 -21.95 -15.19 -6.59
CA GLU A 301 -22.82 -14.18 -7.15
C GLU A 301 -22.05 -12.99 -7.69
N VAL A 302 -22.44 -12.50 -8.87
CA VAL A 302 -21.73 -11.43 -9.56
C VAL A 302 -22.31 -10.05 -9.26
N THR A 303 -23.56 -10.00 -8.77
CA THR A 303 -24.31 -8.74 -8.56
C THR A 303 -24.69 -8.58 -7.09
N GLY A 304 -25.04 -7.34 -6.70
CA GLY A 304 -25.52 -7.03 -5.37
C GLY A 304 -26.96 -7.46 -5.06
N ILE A 305 -27.70 -8.00 -6.05
CA ILE A 305 -29.11 -8.36 -5.85
C ILE A 305 -29.27 -9.49 -4.83
N MET A 306 -28.30 -10.40 -4.77
CA MET A 306 -28.39 -11.64 -3.99
C MET A 306 -27.76 -11.52 -2.60
N GLY A 307 -27.46 -10.31 -2.15
CA GLY A 307 -26.94 -10.07 -0.80
C GLY A 307 -27.98 -10.04 0.32
#